data_d8e9f860eed243552558a5abf824808b
#
_entry.id   d8e9f860eed243552558a5abf824808b
#
_cell.length_a   1.000
_cell.length_b   1.000
_cell.length_c   1.000
_cell.angle_alpha   90.00
_cell.angle_beta   90.00
_cell.angle_gamma   90.00
#
_symmetry.space_group_name_H-M   'P 1'
#
loop_
_entity.id
_entity.type
_entity.pdbx_description
1 polymer ?
#
loop_
_entity_poly.entity_id
_entity_poly.type
_entity_poly.pdbx_seq_one_letter_code
_entity_poly.pdbx_strand_id
1 'polypeptide(L)'
;MKKFICTCALAGLIVGCTPAENAEQVDPPSPTDNDNKTVEVQSPSENGKEEEVVTKMMYMEKRDSEGNIVGLLDEGLWFKQGDEAPYTGLVVGMNKPKDGKPPAFPYNYKREFKDGVPAGVETGWYTTGKKRIELIYENGEVVSMRQWDADGNELKQD
;
A
#
# COMPACT_ATOMS: atom_id res chain seq x y z
N MET A 1 -33.30 -17.06 22.13
CA MET A 1 -34.66 -16.81 21.63
C MET A 1 -35.04 -15.39 21.92
N LYS A 2 -35.08 -14.53 20.92
CA LYS A 2 -35.98 -13.37 20.83
C LYS A 2 -35.81 -12.78 19.43
N LYS A 3 -36.76 -13.14 18.58
CA LYS A 3 -36.98 -12.56 17.26
C LYS A 3 -37.61 -11.19 17.44
N PHE A 4 -37.14 -10.17 16.72
CA PHE A 4 -37.91 -8.98 16.44
C PHE A 4 -38.07 -8.85 14.93
N ILE A 5 -39.27 -9.11 14.49
CA ILE A 5 -39.83 -8.77 13.19
C ILE A 5 -40.43 -7.38 13.35
N CYS A 6 -40.10 -6.46 12.51
CA CYS A 6 -40.90 -5.25 12.30
C CYS A 6 -41.06 -5.01 10.81
N THR A 7 -42.26 -5.33 10.40
CA THR A 7 -42.88 -5.02 9.10
C THR A 7 -43.52 -3.64 9.23
N CYS A 8 -43.28 -2.75 8.30
CA CYS A 8 -44.29 -1.72 7.97
C CYS A 8 -44.14 -1.27 6.52
N ALA A 9 -45.25 -1.32 5.89
CA ALA A 9 -45.52 -1.09 4.48
C ALA A 9 -46.03 0.33 4.19
N LEU A 10 -46.06 0.66 2.90
CA LEU A 10 -46.92 1.50 2.08
C LEU A 10 -46.83 3.03 2.14
N ALA A 11 -46.45 3.56 1.03
CA ALA A 11 -47.23 4.23 -0.04
C ALA A 11 -47.26 5.74 0.02
N GLY A 12 -46.98 6.37 -1.12
CA GLY A 12 -47.29 7.78 -1.41
C GLY A 12 -46.67 8.27 -2.71
N LEU A 13 -47.36 8.03 -3.83
CA LEU A 13 -47.16 8.74 -5.10
C LEU A 13 -47.56 10.21 -4.96
N ILE A 14 -46.78 11.14 -5.52
CA ILE A 14 -47.36 12.34 -6.17
C ILE A 14 -46.45 12.74 -7.35
N VAL A 15 -47.11 12.95 -8.48
CA VAL A 15 -46.70 13.44 -9.79
C VAL A 15 -46.65 14.98 -9.75
N GLY A 16 -45.72 15.58 -10.52
CA GLY A 16 -45.78 17.04 -10.75
C GLY A 16 -44.62 17.56 -11.59
N CYS A 17 -44.75 17.51 -12.88
CA CYS A 17 -44.53 18.52 -13.93
C CYS A 17 -43.39 19.53 -13.83
N THR A 18 -42.59 19.54 -14.91
CA THR A 18 -41.74 20.61 -15.47
C THR A 18 -42.57 21.82 -15.91
N PRO A 19 -42.01 23.04 -16.25
CA PRO A 19 -41.04 23.23 -17.34
C PRO A 19 -40.02 24.40 -17.19
N ALA A 20 -38.97 24.31 -17.99
CA ALA A 20 -38.31 25.23 -18.92
C ALA A 20 -37.88 26.67 -18.56
N GLU A 21 -36.69 26.93 -19.08
CA GLU A 21 -36.18 28.18 -19.69
C GLU A 21 -35.73 29.35 -18.79
N ASN A 22 -34.48 29.69 -18.74
CA ASN A 22 -33.93 30.79 -19.52
C ASN A 22 -32.39 30.86 -19.44
N ALA A 23 -31.79 31.11 -20.59
CA ALA A 23 -30.42 31.46 -20.81
C ALA A 23 -30.15 32.90 -20.41
N GLU A 24 -29.00 33.14 -19.76
CA GLU A 24 -28.39 34.48 -19.87
C GLU A 24 -26.86 34.35 -19.74
N GLN A 25 -26.25 34.77 -20.80
CA GLN A 25 -24.83 34.83 -21.11
C GLN A 25 -24.27 36.15 -20.56
N VAL A 26 -23.21 36.12 -19.77
CA VAL A 26 -22.37 37.31 -19.54
C VAL A 26 -20.90 36.89 -19.51
N ASP A 27 -20.17 37.45 -20.46
CA ASP A 27 -18.72 37.36 -20.67
C ASP A 27 -17.91 38.18 -19.63
N PRO A 28 -16.58 38.06 -19.63
CA PRO A 28 -15.70 38.10 -18.45
C PRO A 28 -15.04 39.46 -18.14
N PRO A 29 -14.29 39.55 -17.08
CA PRO A 29 -13.03 40.29 -17.10
C PRO A 29 -11.82 39.49 -16.58
N SER A 30 -10.76 39.53 -17.36
CA SER A 30 -9.35 39.23 -17.03
C SER A 30 -8.69 40.40 -16.29
N PRO A 31 -7.42 40.31 -15.93
CA PRO A 31 -6.71 39.44 -15.00
C PRO A 31 -6.05 40.23 -13.84
N THR A 32 -5.64 39.59 -12.77
CA THR A 32 -4.52 40.08 -11.95
C THR A 32 -3.79 38.89 -11.32
N ASP A 33 -2.49 38.94 -11.51
CA ASP A 33 -1.44 38.07 -11.00
C ASP A 33 -1.51 37.87 -9.49
N ASN A 34 -1.31 36.63 -9.03
CA ASN A 34 -0.40 36.38 -7.92
C ASN A 34 0.02 34.89 -7.88
N ASP A 35 1.33 34.73 -7.97
CA ASP A 35 2.06 33.51 -7.83
C ASP A 35 1.71 32.72 -6.56
N ASN A 36 1.27 31.48 -6.71
CA ASN A 36 1.64 30.39 -5.82
C ASN A 36 1.51 29.06 -6.57
N LYS A 37 2.62 28.64 -7.13
CA LYS A 37 2.76 27.44 -7.93
C LYS A 37 2.72 26.21 -7.04
N THR A 38 1.52 25.72 -6.74
CA THR A 38 1.33 24.34 -6.33
C THR A 38 1.42 23.48 -7.58
N VAL A 39 2.50 22.74 -7.69
CA VAL A 39 2.70 21.78 -8.78
C VAL A 39 1.75 20.60 -8.54
N GLU A 40 0.60 20.66 -9.14
CA GLU A 40 -0.30 19.53 -9.32
C GLU A 40 0.30 18.63 -10.41
N VAL A 41 0.91 17.53 -9.97
CA VAL A 41 1.35 16.49 -10.90
C VAL A 41 0.10 15.74 -11.35
N GLN A 42 -0.41 16.13 -12.52
CA GLN A 42 -1.43 15.37 -13.22
C GLN A 42 -0.83 14.04 -13.67
N SER A 43 -1.42 12.98 -13.17
CA SER A 43 -1.22 11.61 -13.58
C SER A 43 -1.66 11.38 -15.02
N PRO A 44 -0.90 10.69 -15.87
CA PRO A 44 -1.45 10.13 -17.11
C PRO A 44 -2.18 8.84 -16.78
N SER A 45 -3.46 8.84 -17.12
CA SER A 45 -4.38 7.72 -17.18
C SER A 45 -3.97 6.66 -18.22
N GLU A 46 -4.39 5.43 -17.92
CA GLU A 46 -4.63 4.29 -18.80
C GLU A 46 -3.48 3.33 -19.08
N ASN A 47 -3.39 2.36 -18.17
CA ASN A 47 -3.44 0.91 -18.51
C ASN A 47 -3.61 0.17 -17.19
N GLY A 48 -4.61 -0.75 -17.08
CA GLY A 48 -5.00 -1.46 -15.88
C GLY A 48 -3.87 -2.22 -15.16
N LYS A 49 -2.92 -1.49 -14.62
CA LYS A 49 -2.01 -1.91 -13.57
C LYS A 49 -2.66 -1.48 -12.27
N GLU A 50 -3.05 -2.42 -11.44
CA GLU A 50 -3.30 -2.15 -10.04
C GLU A 50 -2.15 -1.30 -9.53
N GLU A 51 -2.45 -0.14 -8.98
CA GLU A 51 -1.46 0.75 -8.42
C GLU A 51 -0.79 0.01 -7.25
N GLU A 52 0.50 -0.31 -7.39
CA GLU A 52 1.24 -1.07 -6.40
C GLU A 52 1.31 -0.25 -5.11
N VAL A 53 0.55 -0.67 -4.09
CA VAL A 53 0.56 -0.01 -2.78
C VAL A 53 1.88 -0.29 -2.10
N VAL A 54 2.70 0.75 -1.94
CA VAL A 54 4.02 0.65 -1.33
C VAL A 54 4.05 1.33 0.03
N THR A 55 4.49 0.62 1.07
CA THR A 55 4.72 1.21 2.39
C THR A 55 6.10 0.87 2.94
N LYS A 56 6.56 1.64 3.94
CA LYS A 56 7.82 1.36 4.64
C LYS A 56 7.56 0.47 5.84
N MET A 57 8.48 -0.47 6.09
CA MET A 57 8.39 -1.38 7.25
C MET A 57 8.18 -0.67 8.59
N MET A 58 8.72 0.53 8.75
CA MET A 58 8.55 1.32 9.98
C MET A 58 7.10 1.72 10.28
N TYR A 59 6.20 1.62 9.29
CA TYR A 59 4.78 1.90 9.43
C TYR A 59 3.93 0.62 9.50
N MET A 60 4.58 -0.54 9.68
CA MET A 60 3.91 -1.82 9.81
C MET A 60 3.88 -2.26 11.28
N GLU A 61 2.83 -2.97 11.64
CA GLU A 61 2.70 -3.65 12.92
C GLU A 61 2.11 -5.04 12.72
N LYS A 62 2.42 -5.96 13.64
CA LYS A 62 1.88 -7.32 13.61
C LYS A 62 0.89 -7.47 14.76
N ARG A 63 -0.29 -8.01 14.48
CA ARG A 63 -1.35 -8.23 15.47
C ARG A 63 -1.76 -9.70 15.50
N ASP A 64 -2.03 -10.19 16.71
CA ASP A 64 -2.62 -11.51 16.92
C ASP A 64 -4.13 -11.54 16.56
N SER A 65 -4.78 -12.68 16.78
CA SER A 65 -6.21 -12.87 16.52
C SER A 65 -7.12 -12.04 17.43
N GLU A 66 -6.60 -11.52 18.53
CA GLU A 66 -7.31 -10.66 19.49
C GLU A 66 -7.10 -9.16 19.19
N GLY A 67 -6.21 -8.84 18.23
CA GLY A 67 -5.87 -7.49 17.82
C GLY A 67 -4.75 -6.84 18.62
N ASN A 68 -4.07 -7.59 19.50
CA ASN A 68 -2.93 -7.07 20.26
C ASN A 68 -1.69 -6.99 19.37
N ILE A 69 -0.89 -5.94 19.55
CA ILE A 69 0.40 -5.83 18.85
C ILE A 69 1.37 -6.86 19.44
N VAL A 70 1.94 -7.67 18.55
CA VAL A 70 2.84 -8.77 18.89
C VAL A 70 4.22 -8.60 18.25
N GLY A 71 5.19 -9.40 18.69
CA GLY A 71 6.55 -9.39 18.16
C GLY A 71 6.66 -9.99 16.76
N LEU A 72 7.82 -9.80 16.11
CA LEU A 72 8.07 -10.27 14.75
C LEU A 72 8.00 -11.79 14.62
N LEU A 73 8.36 -12.51 15.69
CA LEU A 73 8.42 -13.99 15.72
C LEU A 73 7.12 -14.62 16.23
N ASP A 74 6.19 -13.82 16.76
CA ASP A 74 4.92 -14.31 17.24
C ASP A 74 3.97 -14.59 16.07
N GLU A 75 2.93 -15.39 16.28
CA GLU A 75 1.88 -15.59 15.30
C GLU A 75 1.05 -14.32 15.13
N GLY A 76 0.52 -14.09 13.94
CA GLY A 76 -0.34 -12.94 13.67
C GLY A 76 -0.24 -12.41 12.24
N LEU A 77 -1.08 -11.44 11.93
CA LEU A 77 -1.16 -10.80 10.63
C LEU A 77 -0.49 -9.40 10.67
N TRP A 78 0.01 -8.98 9.53
CA TRP A 78 0.60 -7.67 9.36
C TRP A 78 -0.44 -6.64 8.94
N PHE A 79 -0.36 -5.48 9.56
CA PHE A 79 -1.20 -4.31 9.30
C PHE A 79 -0.30 -3.09 9.06
N LYS A 80 -0.80 -2.15 8.30
CA LYS A 80 -0.24 -0.81 8.35
C LYS A 80 -0.77 -0.12 9.62
N GLN A 81 0.09 0.60 10.33
CA GLN A 81 -0.28 1.27 11.57
C GLN A 81 -1.51 2.16 11.40
N GLY A 82 -2.50 1.93 12.24
CA GLY A 82 -3.78 2.64 12.21
C GLY A 82 -4.84 2.06 11.29
N ASP A 83 -4.51 1.08 10.45
CA ASP A 83 -5.49 0.40 9.60
C ASP A 83 -6.17 -0.76 10.36
N GLU A 84 -7.44 -1.00 10.06
CA GLU A 84 -8.23 -2.10 10.65
C GLU A 84 -8.14 -3.39 9.82
N ALA A 85 -7.82 -3.27 8.54
CA ALA A 85 -7.69 -4.41 7.63
C ALA A 85 -6.23 -4.90 7.55
N PRO A 86 -6.00 -6.22 7.42
CA PRO A 86 -4.69 -6.77 7.13
C PRO A 86 -4.11 -6.19 5.83
N TYR A 87 -2.81 -5.95 5.83
CA TYR A 87 -2.13 -5.25 4.74
C TYR A 87 -1.98 -6.14 3.50
N THR A 88 -2.31 -5.57 2.34
CA THR A 88 -1.98 -6.12 1.02
C THR A 88 -1.18 -5.08 0.24
N GLY A 89 0.00 -5.47 -0.27
CA GLY A 89 0.87 -4.59 -1.03
C GLY A 89 2.35 -4.85 -0.78
N LEU A 90 3.19 -3.93 -1.24
CA LEU A 90 4.64 -4.01 -1.13
C LEU A 90 5.15 -3.29 0.11
N VAL A 91 5.99 -3.96 0.89
CA VAL A 91 6.72 -3.37 2.02
C VAL A 91 8.19 -3.25 1.68
N VAL A 92 8.76 -2.08 1.94
CA VAL A 92 10.18 -1.80 1.73
C VAL A 92 10.89 -1.48 3.05
N GLY A 93 12.03 -2.11 3.25
CA GLY A 93 13.00 -1.70 4.26
C GLY A 93 14.00 -0.73 3.65
N MET A 94 14.41 0.26 4.43
CA MET A 94 15.32 1.30 3.97
C MET A 94 16.66 1.19 4.67
N ASN A 95 17.73 1.36 3.90
CA ASN A 95 19.06 1.56 4.47
C ASN A 95 19.12 2.93 5.16
N LYS A 96 19.75 2.97 6.34
CA LYS A 96 19.92 4.23 7.07
C LYS A 96 21.09 5.04 6.49
N PRO A 97 21.00 6.37 6.47
CA PRO A 97 22.13 7.23 6.19
C PRO A 97 23.29 6.93 7.14
N LYS A 98 24.50 6.95 6.62
CA LYS A 98 25.73 6.80 7.40
C LYS A 98 26.54 8.10 7.30
N ASP A 99 26.97 8.63 8.44
CA ASP A 99 27.75 9.87 8.53
C ASP A 99 27.09 11.05 7.76
N GLY A 100 25.76 11.16 7.87
CA GLY A 100 24.96 12.19 7.21
C GLY A 100 24.85 12.04 5.68
N LYS A 101 25.40 10.99 5.10
CA LYS A 101 25.33 10.71 3.66
C LYS A 101 24.25 9.69 3.36
N PRO A 102 23.44 9.89 2.30
CA PRO A 102 22.48 8.88 1.85
C PRO A 102 23.21 7.62 1.41
N PRO A 103 22.58 6.43 1.59
CA PRO A 103 23.16 5.18 1.12
C PRO A 103 23.22 5.16 -0.41
N ALA A 104 24.23 4.47 -0.96
CA ALA A 104 24.38 4.29 -2.42
C ALA A 104 23.18 3.54 -3.01
N PHE A 105 22.59 2.63 -2.23
CA PHE A 105 21.35 1.95 -2.57
C PHE A 105 20.34 2.13 -1.43
N PRO A 106 19.13 2.67 -1.70
CA PRO A 106 18.23 3.08 -0.63
C PRO A 106 17.54 1.92 0.08
N TYR A 107 17.33 0.79 -0.60
CA TYR A 107 16.57 -0.32 -0.05
C TYR A 107 17.49 -1.37 0.57
N ASN A 108 17.06 -1.99 1.68
CA ASN A 108 17.70 -3.19 2.22
C ASN A 108 16.88 -4.46 1.94
N TYR A 109 15.57 -4.33 1.80
CA TYR A 109 14.71 -5.40 1.28
C TYR A 109 13.40 -4.86 0.68
N LYS A 110 12.72 -5.71 -0.09
CA LYS A 110 11.34 -5.58 -0.56
C LYS A 110 10.62 -6.89 -0.29
N ARG A 111 9.40 -6.82 0.22
CA ARG A 111 8.57 -7.99 0.51
C ARG A 111 7.12 -7.68 0.14
N GLU A 112 6.48 -8.61 -0.53
CA GLU A 112 5.06 -8.55 -0.82
C GLU A 112 4.25 -9.14 0.33
N PHE A 113 3.07 -8.57 0.56
CA PHE A 113 2.08 -9.07 1.51
C PHE A 113 0.73 -9.21 0.83
N LYS A 114 0.00 -10.25 1.20
CA LYS A 114 -1.39 -10.46 0.83
C LYS A 114 -2.17 -10.83 2.07
N ASP A 115 -3.22 -10.05 2.36
CA ASP A 115 -4.10 -10.27 3.52
C ASP A 115 -3.31 -10.43 4.85
N GLY A 116 -2.27 -9.63 5.03
CA GLY A 116 -1.45 -9.61 6.24
C GLY A 116 -0.39 -10.69 6.34
N VAL A 117 -0.26 -11.58 5.35
CA VAL A 117 0.81 -12.60 5.33
C VAL A 117 1.84 -12.31 4.24
N PRO A 118 3.11 -12.65 4.44
CA PRO A 118 4.11 -12.58 3.38
C PRO A 118 3.67 -13.44 2.18
N ALA A 119 3.81 -12.90 0.97
CA ALA A 119 3.45 -13.55 -0.27
C ALA A 119 4.45 -13.21 -1.38
N GLY A 120 4.48 -14.03 -2.44
CA GLY A 120 5.32 -13.76 -3.59
C GLY A 120 6.81 -13.73 -3.27
N VAL A 121 7.53 -12.75 -3.81
CA VAL A 121 8.99 -12.69 -3.74
C VAL A 121 9.44 -11.62 -2.74
N GLU A 122 10.30 -12.01 -1.80
CA GLU A 122 11.12 -11.07 -1.02
C GLU A 122 12.52 -11.01 -1.63
N THR A 123 13.03 -9.81 -1.82
CA THR A 123 14.42 -9.60 -2.21
C THR A 123 15.11 -8.71 -1.19
N GLY A 124 16.24 -9.16 -0.68
CA GLY A 124 17.13 -8.37 0.16
C GLY A 124 18.43 -8.04 -0.55
N TRP A 125 19.01 -6.87 -0.23
CA TRP A 125 20.23 -6.37 -0.87
C TRP A 125 21.29 -6.00 0.15
N TYR A 126 22.52 -6.04 -0.31
CA TYR A 126 23.64 -5.35 0.34
C TYR A 126 23.51 -3.83 0.16
N THR A 127 24.21 -3.07 0.97
CA THR A 127 24.26 -1.59 0.85
C THR A 127 24.87 -1.12 -0.47
N THR A 128 25.55 -1.99 -1.19
CA THR A 128 26.07 -1.78 -2.55
C THR A 128 25.02 -1.90 -3.64
N GLY A 129 23.80 -2.39 -3.32
CA GLY A 129 22.73 -2.67 -4.27
C GLY A 129 22.80 -4.07 -4.91
N LYS A 130 23.82 -4.86 -4.61
CA LYS A 130 23.88 -6.26 -5.05
C LYS A 130 22.87 -7.11 -4.26
N LYS A 131 22.20 -8.05 -4.93
CA LYS A 131 21.27 -8.99 -4.29
C LYS A 131 22.01 -9.81 -3.25
N ARG A 132 21.40 -9.98 -2.08
CA ARG A 132 21.92 -10.77 -0.94
C ARG A 132 21.09 -12.02 -0.69
N ILE A 133 19.77 -11.88 -0.78
CA ILE A 133 18.84 -12.98 -0.52
C ILE A 133 17.59 -12.81 -1.38
N GLU A 134 17.02 -13.92 -1.78
CA GLU A 134 15.71 -13.99 -2.40
C GLU A 134 14.93 -15.12 -1.72
N LEU A 135 13.72 -14.82 -1.26
CA LEU A 135 12.80 -15.77 -0.65
C LEU A 135 11.52 -15.80 -1.49
N ILE A 136 10.96 -16.98 -1.66
CA ILE A 136 9.63 -17.15 -2.24
C ILE A 136 8.70 -17.61 -1.13
N TYR A 137 7.59 -16.89 -0.96
CA TYR A 137 6.58 -17.18 0.03
C TYR A 137 5.32 -17.73 -0.63
N GLU A 138 4.77 -18.79 -0.05
CA GLU A 138 3.44 -19.32 -0.33
C GLU A 138 2.68 -19.44 1.00
N ASN A 139 1.52 -18.80 1.10
CA ASN A 139 0.68 -18.82 2.31
C ASN A 139 1.42 -18.39 3.60
N GLY A 140 2.33 -17.45 3.50
CA GLY A 140 3.12 -16.96 4.63
C GLY A 140 4.38 -17.78 4.96
N GLU A 141 4.59 -18.92 4.31
CA GLU A 141 5.73 -19.81 4.52
C GLU A 141 6.77 -19.67 3.41
N VAL A 142 8.05 -19.80 3.76
CA VAL A 142 9.15 -19.78 2.79
C VAL A 142 9.23 -21.14 2.10
N VAL A 143 8.98 -21.16 0.80
CA VAL A 143 9.07 -22.37 -0.04
C VAL A 143 10.36 -22.45 -0.85
N SER A 144 11.06 -21.33 -1.01
CA SER A 144 12.36 -21.29 -1.69
C SER A 144 13.23 -20.17 -1.13
N MET A 145 14.54 -20.42 -1.05
CA MET A 145 15.55 -19.46 -0.62
C MET A 145 16.78 -19.55 -1.52
N ARG A 146 17.28 -18.38 -1.94
CA ARG A 146 18.57 -18.25 -2.65
C ARG A 146 19.37 -17.14 -1.99
N GLN A 147 20.68 -17.30 -1.92
CA GLN A 147 21.58 -16.34 -1.29
C GLN A 147 22.78 -16.04 -2.20
N TRP A 148 23.33 -14.86 -2.06
CA TRP A 148 24.51 -14.39 -2.80
C TRP A 148 25.48 -13.75 -1.82
N ASP A 149 26.76 -13.86 -2.13
CA ASP A 149 27.83 -13.13 -1.44
C ASP A 149 27.86 -11.63 -1.87
N ALA A 150 28.73 -10.85 -1.22
CA ALA A 150 28.89 -9.44 -1.54
C ALA A 150 29.51 -9.19 -2.94
N ASP A 151 30.11 -10.20 -3.54
CA ASP A 151 30.65 -10.15 -4.90
C ASP A 151 29.59 -10.48 -5.95
N GLY A 152 28.43 -11.02 -5.53
CA GLY A 152 27.30 -11.36 -6.36
C GLY A 152 27.31 -12.82 -6.84
N ASN A 153 28.15 -13.66 -6.26
CA ASN A 153 28.16 -15.10 -6.54
C ASN A 153 27.07 -15.78 -5.73
N GLU A 154 26.31 -16.66 -6.36
CA GLU A 154 25.28 -17.44 -5.67
C GLU A 154 25.92 -18.47 -4.74
N LEU A 155 25.47 -18.48 -3.49
CA LEU A 155 25.89 -19.43 -2.48
C LEU A 155 25.08 -20.72 -2.65
N LYS A 156 25.77 -21.86 -2.82
CA LYS A 156 25.11 -23.16 -2.85
C LYS A 156 24.59 -23.49 -1.44
N GLN A 157 23.36 -23.93 -1.39
CA GLN A 157 22.81 -24.54 -0.18
C GLN A 157 23.14 -26.03 -0.22
N ASP A 158 23.86 -26.49 0.78
CA ASP A 158 24.15 -27.91 0.99
C ASP A 158 22.96 -28.62 1.61
#